data_c2cfae7e6a1dd0924c36b9122977dc6e
#
_entry.id   c2cfae7e6a1dd0924c36b9122977dc6e
#
_cell.length_a   1.000
_cell.length_b   1.000
_cell.length_c   1.000
_cell.angle_alpha   90.00
_cell.angle_beta   90.00
_cell.angle_gamma   90.00
#
_symmetry.space_group_name_H-M   'P 1'
#
loop_
_entity.id
_entity.type
_entity.pdbx_description
1 polymer ?
#
loop_
_entity_poly.entity_id
_entity_poly.type
_entity_poly.pdbx_seq_one_letter_code
_entity_poly.pdbx_strand_id
1 'polypeptide(L)'
;MNRIISKQNISGIKIRNISATKCLLLLAFIAVGCVSRTESTRPETSAKFDQYFVQGEQLYIKNCSNCHQKDGTGLGLIYPPINGSDYLPQNRNEVICLMRNGKSGELIVNGKSFNKEMPAMPLLSDLEIAEIATYIYNSWGTDEGLVEVSEVSSVLAQCDSLP
;
A
#
# COMPACT_ATOMS: atom_id res chain seq x y z
N MET A 1 44.72 11.10 37.16
CA MET A 1 45.20 10.26 36.04
C MET A 1 45.13 11.09 34.78
N ASN A 2 46.28 11.70 34.40
CA ASN A 2 46.43 12.62 33.27
C ASN A 2 46.49 11.83 31.97
N ARG A 3 45.61 12.11 30.98
CA ARG A 3 45.79 11.68 29.59
C ARG A 3 46.33 12.87 28.79
N ILE A 4 47.51 12.67 28.30
CA ILE A 4 48.30 13.55 27.45
C ILE A 4 47.67 13.57 26.06
N ILE A 5 47.22 14.75 25.60
CA ILE A 5 46.76 14.96 24.23
C ILE A 5 48.00 15.24 23.38
N SER A 6 48.34 14.28 22.49
CA SER A 6 49.40 14.41 21.51
C SER A 6 48.98 15.40 20.43
N LYS A 7 49.66 16.55 20.33
CA LYS A 7 49.56 17.48 19.20
C LYS A 7 50.24 16.85 17.99
N GLN A 8 49.47 16.47 16.99
CA GLN A 8 50.04 16.12 15.71
C GLN A 8 50.32 17.41 14.90
N ASN A 9 51.57 17.55 14.58
CA ASN A 9 52.15 18.66 13.82
C ASN A 9 51.88 18.46 12.34
N ILE A 10 50.93 19.24 11.76
CA ILE A 10 50.67 19.24 10.31
C ILE A 10 51.57 20.31 9.67
N SER A 11 52.82 19.93 9.47
CA SER A 11 53.79 20.73 8.72
C SER A 11 54.02 20.09 7.34
N GLY A 12 53.65 20.79 6.28
CA GLY A 12 54.17 20.47 4.98
C GLY A 12 53.22 20.25 3.80
N ILE A 13 52.10 20.96 3.73
CA ILE A 13 51.38 21.00 2.43
C ILE A 13 51.99 22.10 1.56
N LYS A 14 52.88 21.68 0.64
CA LYS A 14 53.50 22.53 -0.35
C LYS A 14 52.43 22.83 -1.45
N ILE A 15 51.81 24.00 -1.33
CA ILE A 15 50.89 24.48 -2.37
C ILE A 15 51.70 24.78 -3.64
N ARG A 16 51.63 23.86 -4.62
CA ARG A 16 52.20 24.07 -5.94
C ARG A 16 51.27 25.06 -6.67
N ASN A 17 51.83 26.19 -7.13
CA ASN A 17 51.15 27.19 -7.94
C ASN A 17 50.44 26.49 -9.12
N ILE A 18 49.12 26.37 -9.04
CA ILE A 18 48.27 25.91 -10.14
C ILE A 18 48.05 27.11 -11.04
N SER A 19 48.64 27.06 -12.26
CA SER A 19 48.50 28.11 -13.26
C SER A 19 47.01 28.38 -13.54
N ALA A 20 46.63 29.65 -13.62
CA ALA A 20 45.25 30.11 -13.85
C ALA A 20 44.54 29.40 -15.02
N THR A 21 45.31 28.97 -16.01
CA THR A 21 44.84 28.19 -17.16
C THR A 21 44.34 26.78 -16.79
N LYS A 22 44.94 26.12 -15.76
CA LYS A 22 44.48 24.81 -15.29
C LYS A 22 43.20 24.90 -14.45
N CYS A 23 43.00 25.99 -13.72
CA CYS A 23 41.77 26.25 -13.00
C CYS A 23 40.58 26.47 -13.94
N LEU A 24 40.81 27.16 -15.07
CA LEU A 24 39.76 27.44 -16.08
C LEU A 24 39.27 26.14 -16.75
N LEU A 25 40.19 25.20 -17.03
CA LEU A 25 39.88 23.93 -17.66
C LEU A 25 39.12 22.97 -16.66
N LEU A 26 39.43 23.03 -15.37
CA LEU A 26 38.71 22.26 -14.34
C LEU A 26 37.30 22.79 -14.13
N LEU A 27 37.07 24.09 -14.21
CA LEU A 27 35.71 24.68 -14.11
C LEU A 27 34.84 24.37 -15.33
N ALA A 28 35.42 24.19 -16.52
CA ALA A 28 34.67 23.79 -17.72
C ALA A 28 34.17 22.35 -17.66
N PHE A 29 34.83 21.43 -16.89
CA PHE A 29 34.40 20.05 -16.73
C PHE A 29 33.26 19.89 -15.71
N ILE A 30 33.05 20.83 -14.81
CA ILE A 30 31.99 20.76 -13.79
C ILE A 30 30.64 21.18 -14.40
N ALA A 31 30.61 21.93 -15.50
CA ALA A 31 29.37 22.38 -16.12
C ALA A 31 28.63 21.32 -16.98
N VAL A 32 29.26 20.19 -17.29
CA VAL A 32 28.63 19.10 -18.10
C VAL A 32 28.00 18.02 -17.29
N GLY A 33 28.02 18.11 -15.95
CA GLY A 33 27.53 17.10 -15.02
C GLY A 33 26.08 17.24 -14.59
N CYS A 34 25.21 18.05 -15.23
CA CYS A 34 23.77 17.90 -15.13
C CYS A 34 23.32 16.74 -16.00
N VAL A 35 23.67 15.51 -15.58
CA VAL A 35 22.97 14.32 -16.04
C VAL A 35 21.53 14.50 -15.59
N SER A 36 20.65 14.81 -16.53
CA SER A 36 19.22 14.67 -16.36
C SER A 36 18.97 13.25 -15.84
N ARG A 37 18.69 13.16 -14.54
CA ARG A 37 18.16 11.94 -13.95
C ARG A 37 16.89 11.67 -14.72
N THR A 38 16.93 10.74 -15.64
CA THR A 38 15.72 10.22 -16.28
C THR A 38 14.95 9.59 -15.12
N GLU A 39 14.07 10.36 -14.54
CA GLU A 39 13.06 9.87 -13.64
C GLU A 39 12.30 8.83 -14.45
N SER A 40 12.51 7.57 -14.12
CA SER A 40 11.76 6.48 -14.70
C SER A 40 10.31 6.79 -14.36
N THR A 41 9.59 7.34 -15.32
CA THR A 41 8.18 7.65 -15.21
C THR A 41 7.46 6.31 -15.19
N ARG A 42 7.41 5.69 -13.99
CA ARG A 42 6.47 4.61 -13.72
C ARG A 42 5.10 5.19 -14.02
N PRO A 43 4.25 4.53 -14.81
CA PRO A 43 2.92 5.04 -15.10
C PRO A 43 2.23 5.44 -13.78
N GLU A 44 1.64 6.61 -13.72
CA GLU A 44 0.98 7.15 -12.52
C GLU A 44 -0.03 6.17 -11.92
N THR A 45 -0.73 5.44 -12.78
CA THR A 45 -1.65 4.35 -12.42
C THR A 45 -0.97 3.22 -11.63
N SER A 46 0.28 2.87 -12.00
CA SER A 46 1.05 1.83 -11.30
C SER A 46 1.50 2.29 -9.91
N ALA A 47 1.91 3.56 -9.76
CA ALA A 47 2.32 4.11 -8.46
C ALA A 47 1.14 4.22 -7.50
N LYS A 48 -0.03 4.64 -8.00
CA LYS A 48 -1.28 4.69 -7.23
C LYS A 48 -1.72 3.31 -6.78
N PHE A 49 -1.70 2.32 -7.68
CA PHE A 49 -2.01 0.93 -7.33
C PHE A 49 -1.12 0.41 -6.20
N ASP A 50 0.20 0.61 -6.31
CA ASP A 50 1.13 0.14 -5.27
C ASP A 50 0.87 0.80 -3.92
N GLN A 51 0.54 2.10 -3.92
CA GLN A 51 0.18 2.81 -2.70
C GLN A 51 -1.07 2.22 -2.06
N TYR A 52 -2.14 2.03 -2.83
CA TYR A 52 -3.40 1.46 -2.36
C TYR A 52 -3.22 0.04 -1.85
N PHE A 53 -2.46 -0.77 -2.57
CA PHE A 53 -2.20 -2.16 -2.20
C PHE A 53 -1.45 -2.26 -0.86
N VAL A 54 -0.38 -1.48 -0.68
CA VAL A 54 0.41 -1.49 0.56
C VAL A 54 -0.39 -0.93 1.75
N GLN A 55 -1.12 0.16 1.56
CA GLN A 55 -1.98 0.71 2.61
C GLN A 55 -3.14 -0.24 2.93
N GLY A 56 -3.75 -0.83 1.91
CA GLY A 56 -4.82 -1.81 2.04
C GLY A 56 -4.39 -3.03 2.83
N GLU A 57 -3.17 -3.55 2.64
CA GLU A 57 -2.62 -4.63 3.45
C GLU A 57 -2.57 -4.26 4.93
N GLN A 58 -2.05 -3.06 5.25
CA GLN A 58 -1.95 -2.61 6.65
C GLN A 58 -3.34 -2.46 7.30
N LEU A 59 -4.28 -1.89 6.55
CA LEU A 59 -5.67 -1.73 7.00
C LEU A 59 -6.37 -3.08 7.18
N TYR A 60 -6.16 -4.01 6.25
CA TYR A 60 -6.64 -5.39 6.34
C TYR A 60 -6.11 -6.10 7.58
N ILE A 61 -4.80 -6.02 7.81
CA ILE A 61 -4.18 -6.62 9.01
C ILE A 61 -4.77 -6.03 10.29
N LYS A 62 -4.99 -4.74 10.33
CA LYS A 62 -5.52 -4.04 11.50
C LYS A 62 -7.00 -4.35 11.77
N ASN A 63 -7.84 -4.38 10.73
CA ASN A 63 -9.29 -4.38 10.89
C ASN A 63 -9.95 -5.73 10.55
N CYS A 64 -9.35 -6.57 9.70
CA CYS A 64 -9.98 -7.74 9.12
C CYS A 64 -9.33 -9.07 9.56
N SER A 65 -7.99 -9.07 9.72
CA SER A 65 -7.21 -10.30 9.89
C SER A 65 -7.49 -11.08 11.19
N ASN A 66 -8.06 -10.44 12.20
CA ASN A 66 -8.46 -11.14 13.44
C ASN A 66 -9.52 -12.21 13.19
N CYS A 67 -10.41 -11.99 12.22
CA CYS A 67 -11.45 -12.93 11.82
C CYS A 67 -11.07 -13.70 10.56
N HIS A 68 -10.66 -12.98 9.51
CA HIS A 68 -10.40 -13.58 8.20
C HIS A 68 -8.99 -14.15 8.05
N GLN A 69 -8.15 -14.06 9.07
CA GLN A 69 -6.72 -14.42 9.09
C GLN A 69 -5.86 -13.57 8.13
N LYS A 70 -4.55 -13.51 8.36
CA LYS A 70 -3.63 -12.73 7.52
C LYS A 70 -3.52 -13.24 6.10
N ASP A 71 -3.68 -14.54 5.93
CA ASP A 71 -3.64 -15.23 4.63
C ASP A 71 -5.03 -15.30 3.96
N GLY A 72 -6.05 -14.68 4.56
CA GLY A 72 -7.40 -14.65 4.03
C GLY A 72 -8.18 -15.97 4.14
N THR A 73 -7.66 -16.98 4.82
CA THR A 73 -8.28 -18.33 4.84
C THR A 73 -9.51 -18.43 5.74
N GLY A 74 -9.79 -17.41 6.56
CA GLY A 74 -10.87 -17.44 7.55
C GLY A 74 -10.58 -18.40 8.70
N LEU A 75 -11.61 -18.76 9.45
CA LEU A 75 -11.47 -19.66 10.61
C LEU A 75 -12.56 -20.73 10.64
N GLY A 76 -12.26 -21.87 10.05
CA GLY A 76 -13.15 -23.04 10.04
C GLY A 76 -14.51 -22.73 9.42
N LEU A 77 -15.58 -22.97 10.17
CA LEU A 77 -16.95 -22.60 9.80
C LEU A 77 -17.46 -21.37 10.56
N ILE A 78 -16.57 -20.66 11.25
CA ILE A 78 -16.94 -19.48 12.04
C ILE A 78 -16.83 -18.21 11.17
N TYR A 79 -15.68 -18.02 10.54
CA TYR A 79 -15.41 -16.86 9.69
C TYR A 79 -15.08 -17.30 8.27
N PRO A 80 -15.76 -16.78 7.24
CA PRO A 80 -15.57 -17.20 5.87
C PRO A 80 -14.16 -16.82 5.35
N PRO A 81 -13.62 -17.61 4.40
CA PRO A 81 -12.41 -17.21 3.68
C PRO A 81 -12.69 -16.02 2.76
N ILE A 82 -11.69 -15.17 2.60
CA ILE A 82 -11.57 -14.16 1.54
C ILE A 82 -10.73 -14.74 0.40
N ASN A 83 -9.60 -15.35 0.77
CA ASN A 83 -8.73 -16.08 -0.15
C ASN A 83 -9.48 -17.28 -0.77
N GLY A 84 -9.57 -17.30 -2.10
CA GLY A 84 -10.28 -18.35 -2.84
C GLY A 84 -11.80 -18.36 -2.61
N SER A 85 -12.38 -17.23 -2.20
CA SER A 85 -13.82 -17.06 -2.04
C SER A 85 -14.50 -16.95 -3.40
N ASP A 86 -15.55 -17.73 -3.63
CA ASP A 86 -16.47 -17.57 -4.76
C ASP A 86 -17.37 -16.33 -4.62
N TYR A 87 -17.58 -15.89 -3.37
CA TYR A 87 -18.43 -14.76 -3.05
C TYR A 87 -17.84 -13.42 -3.49
N LEU A 88 -16.53 -13.19 -3.32
CA LEU A 88 -15.88 -11.92 -3.62
C LEU A 88 -16.08 -11.47 -5.07
N PRO A 89 -15.72 -12.25 -6.09
CA PRO A 89 -15.83 -11.81 -7.48
C PRO A 89 -17.28 -11.69 -7.95
N GLN A 90 -18.22 -12.40 -7.32
CA GLN A 90 -19.63 -12.39 -7.71
C GLN A 90 -20.41 -11.24 -7.07
N ASN A 91 -19.94 -10.69 -5.94
CA ASN A 91 -20.70 -9.75 -5.11
C ASN A 91 -19.90 -8.51 -4.73
N ARG A 92 -19.09 -7.97 -5.67
CA ARG A 92 -18.15 -6.87 -5.43
C ARG A 92 -18.79 -5.68 -4.71
N ASN A 93 -19.94 -5.22 -5.18
CA ASN A 93 -20.63 -4.08 -4.57
C ASN A 93 -21.11 -4.40 -3.14
N GLU A 94 -21.66 -5.60 -2.93
CA GLU A 94 -22.09 -6.05 -1.60
C GLU A 94 -20.88 -6.15 -0.65
N VAL A 95 -19.73 -6.66 -1.11
CA VAL A 95 -18.50 -6.73 -0.31
C VAL A 95 -18.07 -5.33 0.16
N ILE A 96 -18.16 -4.32 -0.69
CA ILE A 96 -17.88 -2.92 -0.32
C ILE A 96 -18.87 -2.46 0.77
N CYS A 97 -20.16 -2.76 0.60
CA CYS A 97 -21.18 -2.42 1.60
C CYS A 97 -20.95 -3.16 2.93
N LEU A 98 -20.57 -4.44 2.89
CA LEU A 98 -20.28 -5.23 4.09
C LEU A 98 -19.13 -4.64 4.91
N MET A 99 -18.11 -4.09 4.28
CA MET A 99 -17.01 -3.43 4.99
C MET A 99 -17.50 -2.22 5.81
N ARG A 100 -18.43 -1.43 5.27
CA ARG A 100 -18.99 -0.26 5.94
C ARG A 100 -20.06 -0.64 6.98
N ASN A 101 -21.01 -1.46 6.59
CA ASN A 101 -22.27 -1.68 7.31
C ASN A 101 -22.26 -2.95 8.16
N GLY A 102 -21.27 -3.83 7.96
CA GLY A 102 -21.27 -5.16 8.54
C GLY A 102 -22.26 -6.11 7.88
N LYS A 103 -22.41 -7.31 8.43
CA LYS A 103 -23.36 -8.33 7.96
C LYS A 103 -23.90 -9.13 9.14
N SER A 104 -25.21 -9.27 9.20
CA SER A 104 -25.90 -10.22 10.08
C SER A 104 -26.63 -11.26 9.24
N GLY A 105 -26.89 -12.43 9.82
CA GLY A 105 -27.55 -13.53 9.17
C GLY A 105 -26.62 -14.43 8.36
N GLU A 106 -27.24 -15.39 7.66
CA GLU A 106 -26.52 -16.42 6.94
C GLU A 106 -25.85 -15.86 5.68
N LEU A 107 -24.62 -16.32 5.43
CA LEU A 107 -23.86 -16.07 4.21
C LEU A 107 -23.31 -17.39 3.69
N ILE A 108 -23.50 -17.67 2.41
CA ILE A 108 -22.94 -18.85 1.77
C ILE A 108 -21.64 -18.44 1.03
N VAL A 109 -20.53 -19.10 1.40
CA VAL A 109 -19.23 -18.92 0.74
C VAL A 109 -18.64 -20.30 0.45
N ASN A 110 -18.26 -20.55 -0.79
CA ASN A 110 -17.73 -21.83 -1.28
C ASN A 110 -18.65 -23.01 -0.90
N GLY A 111 -19.98 -22.80 -1.01
CA GLY A 111 -21.00 -23.78 -0.67
C GLY A 111 -21.14 -24.10 0.82
N LYS A 112 -20.52 -23.32 1.70
CA LYS A 112 -20.59 -23.47 3.16
C LYS A 112 -21.35 -22.31 3.78
N SER A 113 -22.15 -22.61 4.81
CA SER A 113 -22.92 -21.62 5.56
C SER A 113 -22.08 -21.00 6.68
N PHE A 114 -22.09 -19.68 6.76
CA PHE A 114 -21.49 -18.86 7.81
C PHE A 114 -22.58 -17.95 8.38
N ASN A 115 -22.72 -17.93 9.71
CA ASN A 115 -23.76 -17.14 10.37
C ASN A 115 -23.18 -16.29 11.53
N LYS A 116 -21.85 -16.13 11.56
CA LYS A 116 -21.20 -15.26 12.54
C LYS A 116 -21.28 -13.82 12.03
N GLU A 117 -21.79 -12.93 12.86
CA GLU A 117 -21.89 -11.51 12.54
C GLU A 117 -20.53 -10.90 12.18
N MET A 118 -20.49 -10.17 11.08
CA MET A 118 -19.39 -9.27 10.72
C MET A 118 -19.72 -7.87 11.23
N PRO A 119 -18.93 -7.30 12.14
CA PRO A 119 -19.22 -5.99 12.68
C PRO A 119 -19.08 -4.90 11.62
N ALA A 120 -19.92 -3.87 11.71
CA ALA A 120 -19.78 -2.66 10.89
C ALA A 120 -18.49 -1.89 11.21
N MET A 121 -17.91 -1.26 10.19
CA MET A 121 -16.73 -0.40 10.34
C MET A 121 -17.05 1.03 9.85
N PRO A 122 -17.93 1.76 10.54
CA PRO A 122 -18.45 3.07 10.06
C PRO A 122 -17.39 4.16 10.04
N LEU A 123 -16.26 3.96 10.72
CA LEU A 123 -15.17 4.95 10.79
C LEU A 123 -14.16 4.81 9.63
N LEU A 124 -14.21 3.74 8.83
CA LEU A 124 -13.39 3.65 7.63
C LEU A 124 -13.87 4.69 6.61
N SER A 125 -12.97 5.51 6.09
CA SER A 125 -13.25 6.40 4.97
C SER A 125 -13.43 5.61 3.67
N ASP A 126 -14.02 6.22 2.66
CA ASP A 126 -14.16 5.61 1.32
C ASP A 126 -12.80 5.27 0.71
N LEU A 127 -11.77 6.08 0.99
CA LEU A 127 -10.39 5.81 0.59
C LEU A 127 -9.87 4.53 1.27
N GLU A 128 -10.02 4.39 2.57
CA GLU A 128 -9.54 3.21 3.29
C GLU A 128 -10.27 1.93 2.83
N ILE A 129 -11.55 2.02 2.51
CA ILE A 129 -12.31 0.90 1.91
C ILE A 129 -11.78 0.57 0.51
N ALA A 130 -11.46 1.59 -0.31
CA ALA A 130 -10.88 1.38 -1.64
C ALA A 130 -9.49 0.73 -1.57
N GLU A 131 -8.67 1.12 -0.58
CA GLU A 131 -7.35 0.53 -0.31
C GLU A 131 -7.50 -0.94 0.14
N ILE A 132 -8.39 -1.23 1.10
CA ILE A 132 -8.67 -2.61 1.54
C ILE A 132 -9.19 -3.45 0.36
N ALA A 133 -10.12 -2.92 -0.42
CA ALA A 133 -10.67 -3.61 -1.59
C ALA A 133 -9.57 -3.88 -2.62
N THR A 134 -8.72 -2.88 -2.93
CA THR A 134 -7.57 -3.10 -3.82
C THR A 134 -6.68 -4.23 -3.32
N TYR A 135 -6.40 -4.29 -2.02
CA TYR A 135 -5.59 -5.36 -1.44
C TYR A 135 -6.26 -6.74 -1.58
N ILE A 136 -7.51 -6.90 -1.15
CA ILE A 136 -8.17 -8.22 -1.15
C ILE A 136 -8.46 -8.75 -2.55
N TYR A 137 -8.72 -7.87 -3.53
CA TYR A 137 -8.97 -8.25 -4.92
C TYR A 137 -7.69 -8.48 -5.74
N ASN A 138 -6.51 -8.21 -5.18
CA ASN A 138 -5.22 -8.43 -5.84
C ASN A 138 -4.25 -9.26 -4.98
N SER A 139 -4.77 -9.97 -3.98
CA SER A 139 -3.99 -10.85 -3.11
C SER A 139 -4.30 -12.31 -3.41
N TRP A 140 -3.42 -13.19 -2.95
CA TRP A 140 -3.61 -14.65 -2.96
C TRP A 140 -3.91 -15.26 -4.34
N GLY A 141 -3.38 -14.65 -5.40
CA GLY A 141 -3.47 -15.17 -6.77
C GLY A 141 -4.58 -14.56 -7.62
N THR A 142 -5.27 -13.54 -7.12
CA THR A 142 -6.17 -12.68 -7.89
C THR A 142 -5.46 -11.42 -8.36
N ASP A 143 -5.90 -10.82 -9.48
CA ASP A 143 -5.37 -9.58 -10.07
C ASP A 143 -6.52 -8.85 -10.79
N GLU A 144 -7.31 -8.10 -10.02
CA GLU A 144 -8.48 -7.38 -10.52
C GLU A 144 -8.22 -5.87 -10.68
N GLY A 145 -7.00 -5.43 -10.42
CA GLY A 145 -6.57 -4.05 -10.56
C GLY A 145 -7.03 -3.12 -9.44
N LEU A 146 -6.84 -1.83 -9.68
CA LEU A 146 -7.15 -0.77 -8.71
C LEU A 146 -8.65 -0.62 -8.49
N VAL A 147 -9.06 -0.57 -7.22
CA VAL A 147 -10.41 -0.13 -6.83
C VAL A 147 -10.37 1.36 -6.54
N GLU A 148 -11.08 2.13 -7.34
CA GLU A 148 -11.10 3.59 -7.23
C GLU A 148 -12.00 4.07 -6.08
N VAL A 149 -11.61 5.16 -5.42
CA VAL A 149 -12.45 5.79 -4.37
C VAL A 149 -13.82 6.20 -4.92
N SER A 150 -13.88 6.69 -6.16
CA SER A 150 -15.13 7.06 -6.82
C SER A 150 -16.08 5.88 -7.02
N GLU A 151 -15.54 4.67 -7.30
CA GLU A 151 -16.30 3.43 -7.34
C GLU A 151 -16.90 3.14 -5.96
N VAL A 152 -16.06 3.16 -4.91
CA VAL A 152 -16.49 2.90 -3.53
C VAL A 152 -17.56 3.89 -3.09
N SER A 153 -17.35 5.20 -3.30
CA SER A 153 -18.34 6.22 -2.93
C SER A 153 -19.69 6.02 -3.64
N SER A 154 -19.65 5.66 -4.92
CA SER A 154 -20.86 5.38 -5.70
C SER A 154 -21.61 4.14 -5.18
N VAL A 155 -20.89 3.08 -4.81
CA VAL A 155 -21.49 1.86 -4.24
C VAL A 155 -22.08 2.14 -2.86
N LEU A 156 -21.31 2.81 -1.98
CA LEU A 156 -21.77 3.12 -0.61
C LEU A 156 -23.02 4.00 -0.57
N ALA A 157 -23.20 4.86 -1.56
CA ALA A 157 -24.42 5.67 -1.70
C ALA A 157 -25.67 4.82 -2.04
N GLN A 158 -25.50 3.57 -2.41
CA GLN A 158 -26.58 2.66 -2.87
C GLN A 158 -26.72 1.41 -2.00
N CYS A 159 -25.97 1.29 -0.88
CA CYS A 159 -25.96 0.07 -0.06
C CYS A 159 -27.35 -0.33 0.47
N ASP A 160 -28.21 0.63 0.80
CA ASP A 160 -29.55 0.33 1.32
C ASP A 160 -30.50 -0.24 0.24
N SER A 161 -30.11 -0.19 -1.04
CA SER A 161 -30.89 -0.68 -2.17
C SER A 161 -30.36 -2.02 -2.72
N LEU A 162 -29.27 -2.53 -2.18
CA LEU A 162 -28.74 -3.84 -2.57
C LEU A 162 -29.52 -4.95 -1.85
N PRO A 163 -29.76 -6.10 -2.51
CA PRO A 163 -30.55 -7.21 -2.00
C PRO A 163 -29.95 -7.89 -0.77
#